data_ee353f8bf265993eed5a02f4db9bf419
#
_entry.id   ee353f8bf265993eed5a02f4db9bf419
#
_cell.length_a   1.000
_cell.length_b   1.000
_cell.length_c   1.000
_cell.angle_alpha   90.00
_cell.angle_beta   90.00
_cell.angle_gamma   90.00
#
_symmetry.space_group_name_H-M   'P 1'
#
loop_
_entity.id
_entity.type
_entity.pdbx_description
1 polymer ?
#
loop_
_entity_poly.entity_id
_entity_poly.type
_entity_poly.pdbx_seq_one_letter_code
_entity_poly.pdbx_strand_id
1 'polypeptide(L)'
;ATRFAELSGEAGFPPGVLNIVHGLGSEAGSALVHHPDVPTISFTGGTTTGRDLAVSCAKQFKRTSLELGGKNPFVVFADADLDRAATEAARAAFSNTGQICLCGSRILVESSVLPQFQEKLLAATAAMRVGDPAEEKTHIGSLVSESHYLKVKQAIEAVGGSAALRK
;
A
#
# COMPACT_ATOMS: atom_id res chain seq x y z
N ALA A 1 -11.54 -5.37 13.06
CA ALA A 1 -12.57 -4.30 13.16
C ALA A 1 -13.61 -4.64 14.24
N THR A 2 -14.22 -5.85 14.26
CA THR A 2 -15.25 -6.25 15.25
C THR A 2 -14.75 -6.08 16.69
N ARG A 3 -13.57 -6.64 17.03
CA ARG A 3 -12.99 -6.50 18.38
C ARG A 3 -12.74 -5.05 18.77
N PHE A 4 -12.45 -4.17 17.81
CA PHE A 4 -12.28 -2.73 18.06
C PHE A 4 -13.62 -2.08 18.47
N ALA A 5 -14.73 -2.45 17.83
CA ALA A 5 -16.05 -1.97 18.21
C ALA A 5 -16.45 -2.42 19.63
N GLU A 6 -16.19 -3.69 19.98
CA GLU A 6 -16.41 -4.23 21.31
C GLU A 6 -15.62 -3.45 22.37
N LEU A 7 -14.31 -3.28 22.14
CA LEU A 7 -13.42 -2.50 23.03
C LEU A 7 -13.87 -1.05 23.19
N SER A 8 -14.40 -0.43 22.13
CA SER A 8 -14.95 0.93 22.21
C SER A 8 -16.15 0.98 23.15
N GLY A 9 -17.05 -0.01 23.11
CA GLY A 9 -18.15 -0.15 24.06
C GLY A 9 -17.67 -0.36 25.50
N GLU A 10 -16.71 -1.27 25.70
CA GLU A 10 -16.09 -1.52 27.01
C GLU A 10 -15.40 -0.26 27.58
N ALA A 11 -14.83 0.58 26.71
CA ALA A 11 -14.19 1.86 27.07
C ALA A 11 -15.19 2.98 27.36
N GLY A 12 -16.51 2.74 27.24
CA GLY A 12 -17.57 3.69 27.57
C GLY A 12 -17.96 4.65 26.44
N PHE A 13 -17.61 4.35 25.19
CA PHE A 13 -18.16 5.13 24.06
C PHE A 13 -19.68 4.95 23.99
N PRO A 14 -20.45 6.05 23.89
CA PRO A 14 -21.89 5.95 23.75
C PRO A 14 -22.31 5.18 22.51
N PRO A 15 -23.39 4.38 22.55
CA PRO A 15 -23.93 3.70 21.37
C PRO A 15 -24.16 4.69 20.21
N GLY A 16 -23.76 4.27 19.00
CA GLY A 16 -23.92 5.08 17.79
C GLY A 16 -22.77 6.04 17.47
N VAL A 17 -21.83 6.29 18.39
CA VAL A 17 -20.64 7.11 18.12
C VAL A 17 -19.67 6.42 17.15
N LEU A 18 -19.49 5.10 17.33
CA LEU A 18 -18.72 4.27 16.42
C LEU A 18 -19.59 3.13 15.91
N ASN A 19 -19.75 3.04 14.61
CA ASN A 19 -20.47 1.96 13.94
C ASN A 19 -19.57 1.30 12.91
N ILE A 20 -19.44 -0.03 12.96
CA ILE A 20 -18.62 -0.79 12.01
C ILE A 20 -19.55 -1.66 11.17
N VAL A 21 -19.48 -1.46 9.84
CA VAL A 21 -20.24 -2.24 8.87
C VAL A 21 -19.26 -3.07 8.06
N HIS A 22 -19.47 -4.38 8.03
CA HIS A 22 -18.71 -5.31 7.21
C HIS A 22 -19.37 -5.49 5.84
N GLY A 23 -18.57 -5.70 4.81
CA GLY A 23 -19.06 -5.98 3.47
C GLY A 23 -18.05 -5.59 2.39
N LEU A 24 -18.39 -5.88 1.15
CA LEU A 24 -17.59 -5.48 0.00
C LEU A 24 -17.65 -3.96 -0.19
N GLY A 25 -16.54 -3.38 -0.65
CA GLY A 25 -16.48 -1.94 -0.95
C GLY A 25 -17.52 -1.51 -1.99
N SER A 26 -17.81 -2.39 -2.98
CA SER A 26 -18.83 -2.17 -4.00
C SER A 26 -20.28 -2.21 -3.47
N GLU A 27 -20.51 -2.77 -2.30
CA GLU A 27 -21.82 -2.90 -1.67
C GLU A 27 -21.93 -2.00 -0.45
N ALA A 28 -21.39 -2.41 0.70
CA ALA A 28 -21.47 -1.66 1.95
C ALA A 28 -20.79 -0.28 1.85
N GLY A 29 -19.60 -0.22 1.23
CA GLY A 29 -18.89 1.05 1.00
C GLY A 29 -19.68 1.98 0.08
N SER A 30 -20.20 1.44 -1.02
CA SER A 30 -21.03 2.20 -1.96
C SER A 30 -22.31 2.74 -1.29
N ALA A 31 -22.98 1.92 -0.47
CA ALA A 31 -24.17 2.34 0.27
C ALA A 31 -23.88 3.54 1.18
N LEU A 32 -22.76 3.51 1.92
CA LEU A 32 -22.34 4.64 2.76
C LEU A 32 -22.02 5.90 1.95
N VAL A 33 -21.31 5.75 0.83
CA VAL A 33 -20.94 6.88 -0.05
C VAL A 33 -22.17 7.57 -0.61
N HIS A 34 -23.21 6.83 -0.95
CA HIS A 34 -24.44 7.37 -1.54
C HIS A 34 -25.52 7.76 -0.52
N HIS A 35 -25.33 7.43 0.76
CA HIS A 35 -26.33 7.73 1.79
C HIS A 35 -26.43 9.25 2.03
N PRO A 36 -27.61 9.87 1.97
CA PRO A 36 -27.77 11.31 2.09
C PRO A 36 -27.30 11.86 3.42
N ASP A 37 -27.47 11.13 4.50
CA ASP A 37 -27.13 11.56 5.86
C ASP A 37 -25.63 11.40 6.22
N VAL A 38 -24.81 10.92 5.27
CA VAL A 38 -23.34 10.84 5.43
C VAL A 38 -22.69 12.03 4.73
N PRO A 39 -22.38 13.13 5.40
CA PRO A 39 -21.90 14.36 4.77
C PRO A 39 -20.41 14.38 4.47
N THR A 40 -19.65 13.45 5.04
CA THR A 40 -18.18 13.42 4.92
C THR A 40 -17.71 11.98 4.68
N ILE A 41 -16.85 11.78 3.69
CA ILE A 41 -16.23 10.49 3.38
C ILE A 41 -14.71 10.63 3.54
N SER A 42 -14.14 9.77 4.37
CA SER A 42 -12.68 9.56 4.43
C SER A 42 -12.38 8.20 3.81
N PHE A 43 -11.46 8.16 2.87
CA PHE A 43 -11.14 6.94 2.12
C PHE A 43 -9.62 6.79 1.97
N THR A 44 -9.14 5.60 2.27
CA THR A 44 -7.76 5.17 1.99
C THR A 44 -7.81 3.99 1.03
N GLY A 45 -7.11 4.07 -0.10
CA GLY A 45 -7.08 2.97 -1.06
C GLY A 45 -6.52 3.34 -2.43
N GLY A 46 -6.93 2.60 -3.45
CA GLY A 46 -6.45 2.79 -4.82
C GLY A 46 -6.97 4.05 -5.49
N THR A 47 -6.15 4.68 -6.33
CA THR A 47 -6.44 5.95 -7.02
C THR A 47 -7.71 5.87 -7.88
N THR A 48 -7.95 4.74 -8.55
CA THR A 48 -9.16 4.54 -9.36
C THR A 48 -10.42 4.65 -8.51
N THR A 49 -10.50 3.89 -7.43
CA THR A 49 -11.62 3.94 -6.48
C THR A 49 -11.78 5.32 -5.85
N GLY A 50 -10.65 5.97 -5.47
CA GLY A 50 -10.69 7.32 -4.93
C GLY A 50 -11.26 8.35 -5.90
N ARG A 51 -10.95 8.22 -7.19
CA ARG A 51 -11.54 9.08 -8.25
C ARG A 51 -13.05 8.89 -8.34
N ASP A 52 -13.52 7.64 -8.37
CA ASP A 52 -14.95 7.33 -8.46
C ASP A 52 -15.72 7.85 -7.24
N LEU A 53 -15.11 7.71 -6.05
CA LEU A 53 -15.62 8.27 -4.81
C LEU A 53 -15.70 9.81 -4.86
N ALA A 54 -14.66 10.48 -5.34
CA ALA A 54 -14.64 11.93 -5.47
C ALA A 54 -15.78 12.42 -6.37
N VAL A 55 -15.98 11.75 -7.51
CA VAL A 55 -17.10 12.08 -8.45
C VAL A 55 -18.47 11.87 -7.78
N SER A 56 -18.65 10.77 -7.07
CA SER A 56 -19.91 10.46 -6.38
C SER A 56 -20.19 11.44 -5.25
N CYS A 57 -19.19 11.80 -4.48
CA CYS A 57 -19.30 12.76 -3.39
C CYS A 57 -19.57 14.18 -3.90
N ALA A 58 -18.93 14.60 -4.99
CA ALA A 58 -19.13 15.93 -5.58
C ALA A 58 -20.59 16.16 -6.00
N LYS A 59 -21.25 15.13 -6.54
CA LYS A 59 -22.67 15.21 -6.93
C LYS A 59 -23.61 15.52 -5.76
N GLN A 60 -23.20 15.24 -4.54
CA GLN A 60 -23.98 15.40 -3.31
C GLN A 60 -23.37 16.46 -2.37
N PHE A 61 -22.37 17.22 -2.85
CA PHE A 61 -21.63 18.22 -2.06
C PHE A 61 -21.04 17.68 -0.76
N LYS A 62 -20.68 16.38 -0.70
CA LYS A 62 -20.04 15.76 0.45
C LYS A 62 -18.59 16.21 0.54
N ARG A 63 -18.09 16.37 1.75
CA ARG A 63 -16.65 16.56 2.00
C ARG A 63 -15.90 15.24 1.83
N THR A 64 -14.70 15.30 1.27
CA THR A 64 -13.85 14.13 1.08
C THR A 64 -12.46 14.35 1.63
N SER A 65 -11.91 13.31 2.27
CA SER A 65 -10.49 13.15 2.57
C SER A 65 -10.02 11.89 1.88
N LEU A 66 -9.05 12.01 0.97
CA LEU A 66 -8.59 10.91 0.13
C LEU A 66 -7.11 10.66 0.35
N GLU A 67 -6.81 9.50 0.92
CA GLU A 67 -5.45 8.96 1.06
C GLU A 67 -5.24 7.88 0.00
N LEU A 68 -4.44 8.19 -1.00
CA LEU A 68 -4.30 7.38 -2.21
C LEU A 68 -2.87 6.89 -2.39
N GLY A 69 -2.70 5.88 -3.22
CA GLY A 69 -1.39 5.37 -3.57
C GLY A 69 -0.60 6.30 -4.50
N GLY A 70 0.67 5.99 -4.67
CA GLY A 70 1.58 6.74 -5.52
C GLY A 70 2.71 5.86 -6.04
N LYS A 71 3.67 6.50 -6.72
CA LYS A 71 4.94 5.93 -7.16
C LYS A 71 6.06 6.85 -6.68
N ASN A 72 6.39 6.76 -5.39
CA ASN A 72 7.33 7.67 -4.74
C ASN A 72 8.77 7.40 -5.21
N PRO A 73 9.58 8.45 -5.41
CA PRO A 73 10.99 8.30 -5.70
C PRO A 73 11.79 7.98 -4.43
N PHE A 74 12.78 7.10 -4.57
CA PHE A 74 13.87 6.90 -3.64
C PHE A 74 15.15 7.31 -4.37
N VAL A 75 15.81 8.37 -3.93
CA VAL A 75 16.92 8.99 -4.65
C VAL A 75 18.24 8.69 -3.95
N VAL A 76 19.25 8.21 -4.71
CA VAL A 76 20.57 7.87 -4.21
C VAL A 76 21.62 8.67 -4.99
N PHE A 77 22.34 9.54 -4.30
CA PHE A 77 23.48 10.28 -4.83
C PHE A 77 24.79 9.54 -4.57
N ALA A 78 25.86 9.95 -5.26
CA ALA A 78 27.16 9.30 -5.20
C ALA A 78 27.84 9.36 -3.82
N ASP A 79 27.54 10.37 -3.03
CA ASP A 79 28.07 10.59 -1.69
C ASP A 79 27.29 9.87 -0.58
N ALA A 80 26.25 9.09 -0.94
CA ALA A 80 25.48 8.32 0.01
C ALA A 80 26.27 7.11 0.55
N ASP A 81 25.95 6.70 1.79
CA ASP A 81 26.34 5.39 2.30
C ASP A 81 25.54 4.31 1.53
N LEU A 82 26.18 3.67 0.55
CA LEU A 82 25.53 2.74 -0.35
C LEU A 82 25.03 1.46 0.33
N ASP A 83 25.65 1.00 1.41
CA ASP A 83 25.21 -0.18 2.16
C ASP A 83 23.89 0.11 2.88
N ARG A 84 23.84 1.23 3.57
CA ARG A 84 22.63 1.71 4.22
C ARG A 84 21.55 2.05 3.20
N ALA A 85 21.91 2.76 2.12
CA ALA A 85 20.96 3.14 1.08
C ALA A 85 20.30 1.93 0.40
N ALA A 86 21.07 0.87 0.11
CA ALA A 86 20.55 -0.36 -0.48
C ALA A 86 19.59 -1.11 0.47
N THR A 87 19.96 -1.20 1.75
CA THR A 87 19.10 -1.81 2.79
C THR A 87 17.79 -1.06 2.94
N GLU A 88 17.84 0.26 3.03
CA GLU A 88 16.65 1.10 3.16
C GLU A 88 15.81 1.12 1.88
N ALA A 89 16.44 1.07 0.70
CA ALA A 89 15.73 0.97 -0.58
C ALA A 89 14.94 -0.36 -0.69
N ALA A 90 15.56 -1.49 -0.31
CA ALA A 90 14.88 -2.78 -0.26
C ALA A 90 13.70 -2.74 0.72
N ARG A 91 13.91 -2.20 1.92
CA ARG A 91 12.85 -2.02 2.91
C ARG A 91 11.73 -1.13 2.40
N ALA A 92 12.06 0.04 1.84
CA ALA A 92 11.06 0.99 1.32
C ALA A 92 10.26 0.45 0.14
N ALA A 93 10.87 -0.40 -0.72
CA ALA A 93 10.20 -0.96 -1.88
C ALA A 93 9.31 -2.15 -1.54
N PHE A 94 9.72 -3.02 -0.60
CA PHE A 94 9.12 -4.35 -0.43
C PHE A 94 8.41 -4.57 0.91
N SER A 95 8.54 -3.67 1.90
CA SER A 95 7.79 -3.80 3.15
C SER A 95 6.30 -3.91 2.88
N ASN A 96 5.61 -4.76 3.67
CA ASN A 96 4.19 -5.07 3.49
C ASN A 96 3.85 -5.47 2.05
N THR A 97 4.71 -6.29 1.43
CA THR A 97 4.57 -6.73 0.02
C THR A 97 4.49 -5.58 -1.00
N GLY A 98 5.13 -4.45 -0.71
CA GLY A 98 5.10 -3.24 -1.55
C GLY A 98 3.76 -2.48 -1.52
N GLN A 99 2.88 -2.77 -0.57
CA GLN A 99 1.52 -2.23 -0.49
C GLN A 99 1.42 -1.06 0.52
N ILE A 100 2.37 -0.14 0.50
CA ILE A 100 2.36 1.06 1.33
C ILE A 100 2.30 2.29 0.43
N CYS A 101 1.47 3.27 0.75
CA CYS A 101 1.35 4.53 0.00
C CYS A 101 2.69 5.30 -0.09
N LEU A 102 3.60 5.06 0.87
CA LEU A 102 4.93 5.65 0.95
C LEU A 102 6.04 4.77 0.35
N CYS A 103 5.73 3.63 -0.28
CA CYS A 103 6.73 2.77 -0.89
C CYS A 103 7.62 3.53 -1.88
N GLY A 104 8.94 3.38 -1.74
CA GLY A 104 9.94 3.86 -2.69
C GLY A 104 9.95 3.00 -3.95
N SER A 105 8.89 3.08 -4.74
CA SER A 105 8.64 2.20 -5.90
C SER A 105 9.38 2.61 -7.17
N ARG A 106 10.07 3.75 -7.14
CA ARG A 106 11.02 4.18 -8.18
C ARG A 106 12.34 4.50 -7.52
N ILE A 107 13.37 3.69 -7.78
CA ILE A 107 14.70 3.90 -7.24
C ILE A 107 15.53 4.62 -8.32
N LEU A 108 15.89 5.87 -8.05
CA LEU A 108 16.67 6.74 -8.92
C LEU A 108 18.08 6.85 -8.36
N VAL A 109 19.06 6.37 -9.11
CA VAL A 109 20.44 6.27 -8.64
C VAL A 109 21.35 7.07 -9.57
N GLU A 110 22.27 7.85 -9.02
CA GLU A 110 23.29 8.52 -9.79
C GLU A 110 24.13 7.50 -10.57
N SER A 111 24.37 7.76 -11.87
CA SER A 111 24.97 6.79 -12.78
C SER A 111 26.35 6.31 -12.36
N SER A 112 27.13 7.15 -11.69
CA SER A 112 28.49 6.84 -11.21
C SER A 112 28.53 5.69 -10.19
N VAL A 113 27.46 5.51 -9.41
CA VAL A 113 27.37 4.49 -8.34
C VAL A 113 26.36 3.39 -8.64
N LEU A 114 25.67 3.47 -9.78
CA LEU A 114 24.61 2.52 -10.13
C LEU A 114 25.04 1.04 -10.09
N PRO A 115 26.18 0.61 -10.67
CA PRO A 115 26.56 -0.80 -10.63
C PRO A 115 26.77 -1.33 -9.21
N GLN A 116 27.48 -0.57 -8.38
CA GLN A 116 27.77 -0.95 -6.99
C GLN A 116 26.49 -0.95 -6.14
N PHE A 117 25.62 0.06 -6.30
CA PHE A 117 24.35 0.12 -5.61
C PHE A 117 23.43 -1.04 -6.00
N GLN A 118 23.37 -1.39 -7.29
CA GLN A 118 22.54 -2.50 -7.79
C GLN A 118 22.94 -3.84 -7.18
N GLU A 119 24.25 -4.12 -7.09
CA GLU A 119 24.76 -5.33 -6.43
C GLU A 119 24.28 -5.41 -4.98
N LYS A 120 24.47 -4.32 -4.22
CA LYS A 120 24.06 -4.22 -2.81
C LYS A 120 22.53 -4.34 -2.65
N LEU A 121 21.75 -3.71 -3.52
CA LEU A 121 20.29 -3.79 -3.49
C LEU A 121 19.81 -5.22 -3.74
N LEU A 122 20.39 -5.93 -4.71
CA LEU A 122 20.06 -7.32 -5.00
C LEU A 122 20.38 -8.21 -3.79
N ALA A 123 21.53 -8.02 -3.15
CA ALA A 123 21.89 -8.76 -1.95
C ALA A 123 20.93 -8.47 -0.78
N ALA A 124 20.61 -7.20 -0.53
CA ALA A 124 19.65 -6.80 0.52
C ALA A 124 18.25 -7.39 0.25
N THR A 125 17.81 -7.37 -1.00
CA THR A 125 16.51 -7.94 -1.40
C THR A 125 16.48 -9.46 -1.24
N ALA A 126 17.55 -10.16 -1.63
CA ALA A 126 17.67 -11.60 -1.48
C ALA A 126 17.68 -12.06 -0.01
N ALA A 127 18.13 -11.21 0.90
CA ALA A 127 18.11 -11.48 2.34
C ALA A 127 16.69 -11.36 2.96
N MET A 128 15.72 -10.76 2.26
CA MET A 128 14.36 -10.65 2.76
C MET A 128 13.65 -12.01 2.74
N ARG A 129 13.11 -12.41 3.87
CA ARG A 129 12.43 -13.70 4.03
C ARG A 129 10.91 -13.53 3.83
N VAL A 130 10.38 -14.29 2.89
CA VAL A 130 8.94 -14.45 2.71
C VAL A 130 8.49 -15.69 3.50
N GLY A 131 7.42 -15.58 4.29
CA GLY A 131 6.98 -16.69 5.14
C GLY A 131 5.73 -16.38 5.96
N ASP A 132 5.48 -17.22 6.95
CA ASP A 132 4.39 -17.04 7.90
C ASP A 132 4.61 -15.75 8.72
N PRO A 133 3.63 -14.82 8.74
CA PRO A 133 3.74 -13.58 9.49
C PRO A 133 3.79 -13.77 11.01
N ALA A 134 3.46 -14.95 11.54
CA ALA A 134 3.61 -15.28 12.95
C ALA A 134 5.06 -15.60 13.35
N GLU A 135 5.97 -15.84 12.39
CA GLU A 135 7.38 -16.07 12.65
C GLU A 135 8.16 -14.76 12.70
N GLU A 136 8.93 -14.52 13.77
CA GLU A 136 9.74 -13.29 13.95
C GLU A 136 10.73 -13.02 12.80
N LYS A 137 11.21 -14.07 12.12
CA LYS A 137 12.19 -13.95 11.04
C LYS A 137 11.54 -13.61 9.68
N THR A 138 10.23 -13.55 9.60
CA THR A 138 9.52 -13.22 8.36
C THR A 138 9.52 -11.72 8.14
N HIS A 139 9.99 -11.28 6.98
CA HIS A 139 9.97 -9.86 6.58
C HIS A 139 8.73 -9.53 5.73
N ILE A 140 8.26 -10.50 4.96
CA ILE A 140 7.18 -10.33 3.99
C ILE A 140 6.20 -11.49 4.15
N GLY A 141 4.95 -11.17 4.45
CA GLY A 141 3.84 -12.13 4.56
C GLY A 141 3.15 -12.38 3.22
N SER A 142 1.96 -13.00 3.29
CA SER A 142 1.12 -13.26 2.13
C SER A 142 0.39 -12.02 1.63
N LEU A 143 -0.03 -12.03 0.39
CA LEU A 143 -1.06 -11.12 -0.13
C LEU A 143 -2.42 -11.43 0.51
N VAL A 144 -3.27 -10.40 0.60
CA VAL A 144 -4.54 -10.46 1.35
C VAL A 144 -5.56 -11.47 0.80
N SER A 145 -5.51 -11.78 -0.49
CA SER A 145 -6.47 -12.68 -1.14
C SER A 145 -5.92 -13.26 -2.45
N GLU A 146 -6.51 -14.36 -2.88
CA GLU A 146 -6.19 -14.98 -4.17
C GLU A 146 -6.45 -14.02 -5.35
N SER A 147 -7.56 -13.28 -5.32
CA SER A 147 -7.89 -12.30 -6.37
C SER A 147 -6.81 -11.22 -6.48
N HIS A 148 -6.26 -10.77 -5.35
CA HIS A 148 -5.17 -9.81 -5.36
C HIS A 148 -3.85 -10.43 -5.84
N TYR A 149 -3.56 -11.65 -5.43
CA TYR A 149 -2.42 -12.42 -5.94
C TYR A 149 -2.46 -12.56 -7.47
N LEU A 150 -3.59 -12.97 -8.04
CA LEU A 150 -3.76 -13.09 -9.48
C LEU A 150 -3.56 -11.75 -10.21
N LYS A 151 -4.07 -10.67 -9.65
CA LYS A 151 -3.86 -9.31 -10.19
C LYS A 151 -2.38 -8.92 -10.22
N VAL A 152 -1.65 -9.17 -9.15
CA VAL A 152 -0.20 -8.87 -9.07
C VAL A 152 0.57 -9.75 -10.04
N LYS A 153 0.26 -11.05 -10.09
CA LYS A 153 0.87 -12.01 -11.02
C LYS A 153 0.69 -11.58 -12.47
N GLN A 154 -0.53 -11.24 -12.87
CA GLN A 154 -0.82 -10.73 -14.23
C GLN A 154 -0.04 -9.45 -14.56
N ALA A 155 0.10 -8.53 -13.60
CA ALA A 155 0.87 -7.32 -13.80
C ALA A 155 2.36 -7.62 -14.04
N ILE A 156 2.94 -8.58 -13.32
CA ILE A 156 4.33 -9.02 -13.52
C ILE A 156 4.50 -9.71 -14.88
N GLU A 157 3.58 -10.58 -15.26
CA GLU A 157 3.59 -11.28 -16.54
C GLU A 157 3.46 -10.30 -17.72
N ALA A 158 2.60 -9.28 -17.61
CA ALA A 158 2.37 -8.28 -18.65
C ALA A 158 3.61 -7.42 -18.96
N VAL A 159 4.52 -7.22 -18.00
CA VAL A 159 5.77 -6.49 -18.24
C VAL A 159 6.94 -7.40 -18.67
N GLY A 160 6.67 -8.66 -18.97
CA GLY A 160 7.66 -9.58 -19.54
C GLY A 160 8.69 -10.14 -18.56
N GLY A 161 8.36 -10.23 -17.29
CA GLY A 161 9.25 -10.78 -16.27
C GLY A 161 10.59 -10.05 -16.21
N SER A 162 11.71 -10.78 -16.26
CA SER A 162 13.07 -10.22 -16.16
C SER A 162 13.42 -9.22 -17.28
N ALA A 163 12.66 -9.14 -18.36
CA ALA A 163 12.88 -8.16 -19.43
C ALA A 163 12.50 -6.72 -19.02
N ALA A 164 11.63 -6.56 -18.01
CA ALA A 164 11.28 -5.24 -17.46
C ALA A 164 12.38 -4.62 -16.59
N LEU A 165 13.44 -5.36 -16.29
CA LEU A 165 14.65 -4.88 -15.61
C LEU A 165 15.66 -4.23 -16.57
N ARG A 166 15.24 -3.92 -17.79
CA ARG A 166 16.14 -3.31 -18.76
C ARG A 166 16.04 -1.79 -18.72
N LYS A 167 17.11 -1.19 -18.14
CA LYS A 167 17.60 0.19 -18.25
C LYS A 167 16.66 1.31 -17.83
#